data_ceed0cab59ac94f55b0383b7f9f82e4e
#
_entry.id   ceed0cab59ac94f55b0383b7f9f82e4e
#
_cell.length_a   1.000
_cell.length_b   1.000
_cell.length_c   1.000
_cell.angle_alpha   90.00
_cell.angle_beta   90.00
_cell.angle_gamma   90.00
#
_symmetry.space_group_name_H-M   'P 1'
#
loop_
_entity.id
_entity.type
_entity.pdbx_description
1 polymer ?
#
loop_
_entity_poly.entity_id
_entity_poly.type
_entity_poly.pdbx_seq_one_letter_code
_entity_poly.pdbx_strand_id
1 'polypeptide(L)'
;MQVAITCRHGSISSSTQEYISRKAEKLLTYFDRLTSIGITVDFSNGKCTVEILVDAEHRHDLVAAETDSEATAAFDSALHKMEQQLRKYKEKIQDHKRGPGLSELPLKPTEADGDE
;
A
#
# COMPACT_ATOMS: atom_id res chain seq x y z
N MET A 1 -3.07 -7.55 14.55
CA MET A 1 -2.75 -7.20 13.17
C MET A 1 -3.57 -8.01 12.21
N GLN A 2 -4.10 -7.39 11.21
CA GLN A 2 -5.12 -8.03 10.41
C GLN A 2 -4.95 -7.68 8.93
N VAL A 3 -5.00 -8.69 8.08
CA VAL A 3 -5.02 -8.51 6.64
C VAL A 3 -6.36 -9.05 6.15
N ALA A 4 -7.12 -8.20 5.47
CA ALA A 4 -8.43 -8.58 4.95
C ALA A 4 -8.44 -8.40 3.43
N ILE A 5 -8.97 -9.38 2.71
CA ILE A 5 -9.06 -9.34 1.26
C ILE A 5 -10.52 -9.44 0.87
N THR A 6 -10.97 -8.49 0.08
CA THR A 6 -12.36 -8.43 -0.39
C THR A 6 -12.38 -8.41 -1.91
N CYS A 7 -13.26 -9.19 -2.52
CA CYS A 7 -13.44 -9.18 -3.96
C CYS A 7 -14.82 -8.63 -4.29
N ARG A 8 -14.89 -7.80 -5.32
CA ARG A 8 -16.15 -7.21 -5.76
C ARG A 8 -16.35 -7.49 -7.23
N HIS A 9 -17.56 -7.89 -7.59
CA HIS A 9 -17.95 -8.15 -8.97
C HIS A 9 -17.16 -9.26 -9.61
N GLY A 10 -16.69 -10.20 -8.81
CA GLY A 10 -15.93 -11.34 -9.30
C GLY A 10 -15.23 -12.04 -8.15
N SER A 11 -14.35 -12.94 -8.49
CA SER A 11 -13.60 -13.67 -7.46
C SER A 11 -12.19 -13.96 -7.96
N ILE A 12 -11.33 -14.31 -7.03
CA ILE A 12 -9.96 -14.70 -7.35
C ILE A 12 -9.77 -16.14 -6.90
N SER A 13 -8.80 -16.82 -7.51
CA SER A 13 -8.50 -18.19 -7.14
C SER A 13 -7.85 -18.23 -5.76
N SER A 14 -7.85 -19.40 -5.15
CA SER A 14 -7.20 -19.54 -3.86
C SER A 14 -5.70 -19.31 -3.96
N SER A 15 -5.07 -19.65 -5.07
CA SER A 15 -3.65 -19.40 -5.22
C SER A 15 -3.36 -17.90 -5.34
N THR A 16 -4.23 -17.15 -6.01
CA THR A 16 -4.09 -15.70 -6.09
C THR A 16 -4.30 -15.07 -4.72
N GLN A 17 -5.28 -15.55 -3.99
CA GLN A 17 -5.55 -15.06 -2.65
C GLN A 17 -4.35 -15.30 -1.73
N GLU A 18 -3.76 -16.47 -1.83
CA GLU A 18 -2.59 -16.80 -1.04
C GLU A 18 -1.40 -15.91 -1.40
N TYR A 19 -1.22 -15.67 -2.68
CA TYR A 19 -0.15 -14.81 -3.16
C TYR A 19 -0.30 -13.41 -2.56
N ILE A 20 -1.51 -12.85 -2.63
CA ILE A 20 -1.79 -11.52 -2.12
C ILE A 20 -1.57 -11.47 -0.61
N SER A 21 -2.09 -12.46 0.11
CA SER A 21 -1.94 -12.53 1.55
C SER A 21 -0.47 -12.56 1.96
N ARG A 22 0.28 -13.40 1.30
CA ARG A 22 1.69 -13.57 1.65
C ARG A 22 2.49 -12.30 1.41
N LYS A 23 2.23 -11.65 0.29
CA LYS A 23 2.91 -10.41 -0.03
C LYS A 23 2.50 -9.28 0.91
N ALA A 24 1.22 -9.23 1.25
CA ALA A 24 0.74 -8.21 2.16
C ALA A 24 1.35 -8.38 3.55
N GLU A 25 1.51 -9.63 3.99
CA GLU A 25 2.09 -9.88 5.29
C GLU A 25 3.54 -9.43 5.37
N LYS A 26 4.23 -9.38 4.26
CA LYS A 26 5.60 -8.86 4.27
C LYS A 26 5.65 -7.38 4.64
N LEU A 27 4.60 -6.64 4.35
CA LEU A 27 4.57 -5.25 4.78
C LEU A 27 4.65 -5.15 6.30
N LEU A 28 4.02 -6.09 6.99
CA LEU A 28 4.05 -6.10 8.45
C LEU A 28 5.45 -6.35 8.99
N THR A 29 6.23 -7.10 8.25
CA THR A 29 7.60 -7.39 8.66
C THR A 29 8.49 -6.16 8.52
N TYR A 30 8.29 -5.41 7.44
CA TYR A 30 9.12 -4.24 7.19
C TYR A 30 8.67 -3.00 7.94
N PHE A 31 7.37 -2.91 8.23
CA PHE A 31 6.82 -1.70 8.83
C PHE A 31 6.00 -2.10 10.06
N ASP A 32 6.63 -2.09 11.19
CA ASP A 32 6.05 -2.67 12.40
C ASP A 32 5.01 -1.78 13.06
N ARG A 33 4.77 -0.59 12.54
CA ARG A 33 3.75 0.28 13.11
C ARG A 33 2.41 0.20 12.40
N LEU A 34 2.26 -0.77 11.52
CA LEU A 34 0.99 -0.96 10.83
C LEU A 34 -0.01 -1.66 11.73
N THR A 35 -1.25 -1.21 11.67
CA THR A 35 -2.30 -1.81 12.48
C THR A 35 -3.27 -2.66 11.67
N SER A 36 -3.48 -2.32 10.40
CA SER A 36 -4.33 -3.16 9.55
C SER A 36 -4.02 -2.91 8.08
N ILE A 37 -4.32 -3.92 7.27
CA ILE A 37 -4.18 -3.84 5.81
C ILE A 37 -5.46 -4.38 5.21
N GLY A 38 -6.12 -3.57 4.39
CA GLY A 38 -7.30 -4.00 3.65
C GLY A 38 -7.00 -3.98 2.17
N ILE A 39 -7.37 -5.04 1.47
CA ILE A 39 -7.12 -5.16 0.04
C ILE A 39 -8.45 -5.45 -0.64
N THR A 40 -8.82 -4.62 -1.60
CA THR A 40 -10.05 -4.80 -2.35
C THR A 40 -9.70 -5.05 -3.80
N VAL A 41 -10.24 -6.13 -4.35
CA VAL A 41 -10.05 -6.49 -5.76
C VAL A 41 -11.40 -6.31 -6.43
N ASP A 42 -11.49 -5.38 -7.37
CA ASP A 42 -12.75 -5.05 -8.02
C ASP A 42 -12.64 -5.32 -9.52
N PHE A 43 -13.55 -6.12 -10.03
CA PHE A 43 -13.53 -6.50 -11.44
C PHE A 43 -14.54 -5.67 -12.23
N SER A 44 -14.12 -5.14 -13.36
CA SER A 44 -14.99 -4.32 -14.20
C SER A 44 -14.47 -4.26 -15.61
N ASN A 45 -15.35 -4.58 -16.56
CA ASN A 45 -15.03 -4.45 -18.01
C ASN A 45 -13.75 -5.17 -18.42
N GLY A 46 -13.56 -6.38 -17.90
CA GLY A 46 -12.39 -7.17 -18.25
C GLY A 46 -11.12 -6.73 -17.59
N LYS A 47 -11.22 -5.79 -16.65
CA LYS A 47 -10.06 -5.30 -15.92
C LYS A 47 -10.27 -5.48 -14.43
N CYS A 48 -9.20 -5.32 -13.71
CA CYS A 48 -9.20 -5.54 -12.28
C CYS A 48 -8.50 -4.36 -11.61
N THR A 49 -9.18 -3.73 -10.67
CA THR A 49 -8.58 -2.66 -9.87
C THR A 49 -8.32 -3.19 -8.48
N VAL A 50 -7.09 -3.05 -8.02
CA VAL A 50 -6.73 -3.46 -6.67
C VAL A 50 -6.41 -2.23 -5.86
N GLU A 51 -7.09 -2.11 -4.72
CA GLU A 51 -6.85 -1.02 -3.80
C GLU A 51 -6.29 -1.58 -2.51
N ILE A 52 -5.21 -0.99 -2.02
CA ILE A 52 -4.62 -1.38 -0.76
C ILE A 52 -4.78 -0.22 0.19
N LEU A 53 -5.43 -0.48 1.32
CA LEU A 53 -5.66 0.52 2.35
C LEU A 53 -4.90 0.10 3.59
N VAL A 54 -4.05 0.97 4.10
CA VAL A 54 -3.22 0.65 5.24
C VAL A 54 -3.43 1.68 6.34
N ASP A 55 -3.61 1.20 7.55
CA ASP A 55 -3.63 2.06 8.73
C ASP A 55 -2.35 1.85 9.50
N ALA A 56 -1.78 2.92 10.00
CA ALA A 56 -0.57 2.88 10.81
C ALA A 56 -0.82 3.67 12.09
N GLU A 57 0.08 3.52 13.05
CA GLU A 57 -0.12 4.11 14.37
C GLU A 57 -0.42 5.59 14.37
N HIS A 58 0.30 6.35 13.58
CA HIS A 58 0.18 7.80 13.60
C HIS A 58 -0.41 8.34 12.31
N ARG A 59 -0.84 7.48 11.43
CA ARG A 59 -1.38 7.92 10.16
C ARG A 59 -2.39 6.90 9.65
N HIS A 60 -3.54 7.38 9.27
CA HIS A 60 -4.61 6.51 8.80
C HIS A 60 -4.82 6.68 7.30
N ASP A 61 -5.37 5.66 6.69
CA ASP A 61 -5.86 5.75 5.30
C ASP A 61 -4.76 6.02 4.30
N LEU A 62 -3.65 5.30 4.42
CA LEU A 62 -2.69 5.27 3.33
C LEU A 62 -3.29 4.38 2.25
N VAL A 63 -3.42 4.89 1.05
CA VAL A 63 -4.13 4.21 -0.03
C VAL A 63 -3.27 4.13 -1.28
N ALA A 64 -3.26 2.99 -1.93
CA ALA A 64 -2.67 2.82 -3.25
C ALA A 64 -3.61 1.97 -4.08
N ALA A 65 -3.82 2.35 -5.33
CA ALA A 65 -4.72 1.61 -6.21
C ALA A 65 -4.12 1.55 -7.61
N GLU A 66 -4.33 0.42 -8.27
CA GLU A 66 -3.87 0.22 -9.64
C GLU A 66 -4.84 -0.67 -10.38
N THR A 67 -4.87 -0.53 -11.69
CA THR A 67 -5.74 -1.30 -12.55
C THR A 67 -4.90 -2.06 -13.57
N ASP A 68 -5.26 -3.31 -13.81
CA ASP A 68 -4.58 -4.12 -14.80
C ASP A 68 -5.57 -5.19 -15.27
N SER A 69 -5.23 -5.91 -16.33
CA SER A 69 -6.08 -6.98 -16.80
C SER A 69 -6.00 -8.20 -15.87
N GLU A 70 -4.95 -8.31 -15.07
CA GLU A 70 -4.79 -9.41 -14.14
C GLU A 70 -4.69 -8.92 -12.71
N ALA A 71 -5.31 -9.66 -11.81
CA ALA A 71 -5.35 -9.29 -10.41
C ALA A 71 -3.96 -9.24 -9.78
N THR A 72 -3.10 -10.20 -10.10
CA THR A 72 -1.76 -10.22 -9.50
C THR A 72 -0.93 -9.04 -9.98
N ALA A 73 -1.06 -8.68 -11.26
CA ALA A 73 -0.32 -7.54 -11.79
C ALA A 73 -0.80 -6.23 -11.17
N ALA A 74 -2.12 -6.07 -11.05
CA ALA A 74 -2.67 -4.88 -10.42
C ALA A 74 -2.24 -4.80 -8.96
N PHE A 75 -2.26 -5.94 -8.28
CA PHE A 75 -1.85 -5.98 -6.88
C PHE A 75 -0.36 -5.63 -6.73
N ASP A 76 0.49 -6.20 -7.59
CA ASP A 76 1.93 -5.91 -7.49
C ASP A 76 2.21 -4.43 -7.69
N SER A 77 1.54 -3.80 -8.64
CA SER A 77 1.71 -2.38 -8.87
C SER A 77 1.22 -1.55 -7.68
N ALA A 78 0.07 -1.91 -7.14
CA ALA A 78 -0.47 -1.20 -5.99
C ALA A 78 0.42 -1.40 -4.77
N LEU A 79 0.95 -2.60 -4.60
CA LEU A 79 1.83 -2.90 -3.49
C LEU A 79 3.11 -2.07 -3.57
N HIS A 80 3.66 -1.96 -4.76
CA HIS A 80 4.87 -1.15 -4.94
C HIS A 80 4.63 0.30 -4.55
N LYS A 81 3.49 0.84 -4.96
CA LYS A 81 3.14 2.20 -4.59
C LYS A 81 2.96 2.35 -3.08
N MET A 82 2.33 1.35 -2.47
CA MET A 82 2.14 1.39 -1.02
C MET A 82 3.47 1.32 -0.30
N GLU A 83 4.39 0.50 -0.79
CA GLU A 83 5.72 0.42 -0.19
C GLU A 83 6.43 1.76 -0.25
N GLN A 84 6.29 2.48 -1.35
CA GLN A 84 6.89 3.79 -1.46
C GLN A 84 6.29 4.77 -0.47
N GLN A 85 4.99 4.74 -0.30
CA GLN A 85 4.33 5.60 0.68
C GLN A 85 4.79 5.27 2.09
N LEU A 86 4.92 3.99 2.39
CA LEU A 86 5.34 3.57 3.73
C LEU A 86 6.77 3.94 4.02
N ARG A 87 7.64 3.88 3.01
CA ARG A 87 9.01 4.34 3.21
C ARG A 87 9.05 5.81 3.53
N LYS A 88 8.28 6.61 2.81
CA LYS A 88 8.23 8.03 3.10
C LYS A 88 7.67 8.31 4.47
N TYR A 89 6.66 7.56 4.86
CA TYR A 89 6.08 7.69 6.19
C TYR A 89 7.12 7.37 7.27
N LYS A 90 7.87 6.30 7.07
CA LYS A 90 8.90 5.91 8.02
C LYS A 90 10.00 6.96 8.11
N GLU A 91 10.40 7.50 6.98
CA GLU A 91 11.42 8.54 6.96
C GLU A 91 10.95 9.79 7.69
N LYS A 92 9.71 10.15 7.50
CA LYS A 92 9.16 11.31 8.18
C LYS A 92 9.18 11.14 9.68
N ILE A 93 8.83 9.97 10.15
CA ILE A 93 8.85 9.72 11.58
C ILE A 93 10.26 9.82 12.13
N GLN A 94 11.24 9.29 11.40
CA GLN A 94 12.62 9.37 11.82
C GLN A 94 13.12 10.80 11.82
N ASP A 95 12.77 11.57 10.82
CA ASP A 95 13.15 12.96 10.76
C ASP A 95 12.58 13.74 11.93
N HIS A 96 11.35 13.46 12.30
CA HIS A 96 10.74 14.09 13.46
C HIS A 96 11.56 13.83 14.70
N LYS A 97 12.06 12.63 14.85
CA LYS A 97 12.85 12.30 16.03
C LYS A 97 14.20 12.98 16.02
N ARG A 98 14.74 13.22 14.86
CA ARG A 98 16.05 13.83 14.80
C ARG A 98 16.04 15.31 14.97
N GLY A 99 14.96 15.98 14.71
CA GLY A 99 14.89 17.41 14.84
C GLY A 99 14.14 18.02 13.69
N PRO A 100 13.64 19.19 13.95
CA PRO A 100 12.69 19.79 13.05
C PRO A 100 13.26 20.40 11.79
N GLY A 101 14.43 20.85 11.82
CA GLY A 101 14.87 21.69 10.74
C GLY A 101 14.99 21.05 9.41
N LEU A 102 15.19 19.76 9.37
CA LEU A 102 15.50 19.14 8.13
C LEU A 102 14.34 18.80 7.33
N SER A 103 13.28 18.52 7.95
CA SER A 103 12.19 17.90 7.25
C SER A 103 11.53 18.78 6.28
N GLU A 104 11.71 20.06 6.37
CA GLU A 104 11.02 20.86 5.45
C GLU A 104 11.60 20.90 4.15
N LEU A 105 12.67 20.40 4.03
CA LEU A 105 13.18 20.50 2.79
C LEU A 105 12.43 19.88 1.82
N PRO A 106 12.05 19.68 1.57
CA PRO A 106 11.50 19.32 0.60
C PRO A 106 10.54 18.83 0.11
N LEU A 107 10.60 18.92 0.31
CA LEU A 107 9.91 18.44 -0.13
C LEU A 107 9.40 18.31 -1.13
N LYS A 108 9.84 18.59 -1.44
CA LYS A 108 9.47 18.62 -2.31
C LYS A 108 9.09 17.95 -3.01
N PRO A 109 9.27 17.89 -3.14
CA PRO A 109 8.87 17.26 -3.84
C PRO A 109 8.65 16.49 -4.37
N THR A 110 8.91 16.53 -4.32
CA THR A 110 8.75 15.75 -4.64
C THR A 110 8.14 15.11 -5.12
N GLU A 111 8.02 15.54 -5.27
CA GLU A 111 7.48 14.95 -5.53
C GLU A 111 7.11 14.30 -6.09
N ALA A 112 7.31 14.53 -6.20
CA ALA A 112 6.97 13.84 -6.57
C ALA A 112 6.80 13.13 -6.86
N ASP A 113 7.07 13.30 -6.92
CA ASP A 113 6.87 12.52 -7.02
C ASP A 113 6.45 11.82 -7.22
N GLY A 114 6.44 12.09 -7.25
CA GLY A 114 6.05 11.33 -7.43
C GLY A 114 5.70 10.67 -7.81
N ASP A 115 5.83 10.84 -8.09
CA ASP A 115 5.52 10.21 -8.39
C ASP A 115 5.29 9.66 -8.69
N GLU A 116 5.29 9.79 -8.89
CA GLU A 116 5.17 9.30 -9.05
C GLU A 116 5.07 9.08 -9.25
#